data_4b8ee93673409b097467a2b5b7c5086d
#
_entry.id   4b8ee93673409b097467a2b5b7c5086d
#
_cell.length_a   1.000
_cell.length_b   1.000
_cell.length_c   1.000
_cell.angle_alpha   90.00
_cell.angle_beta   90.00
_cell.angle_gamma   90.00
#
_symmetry.space_group_name_H-M   'P 1'
#
loop_
_entity.id
_entity.type
_entity.pdbx_description
1 polymer ?
#
loop_
_entity_poly.entity_id
_entity_poly.type
_entity_poly.pdbx_seq_one_letter_code
_entity_poly.pdbx_strand_id
1 'polypeptide(L)'
;MVTANPQRRQVLSWMAVPALLAALPWQAADAADTTESPVLMVLGDSLSAEYGLLRGEGWVALLEKRLAGDAALSRWKVVNASISGETTAGGLARLPQLLQQHRPALVVIELGGNDALRGLPLKASTNNLRQMVDAVQKAGGRAVLVGMQVPPNYGPAYARQFERMFRKVADETRSPLVPFLLEGFGDDPAWFQPDGIHPQARAHPRMLETVWAVLKDAM
;
A
#
# COMPACT_ATOMS: atom_id res chain seq x y z
N MET A 1 79.00 44.34 47.28
CA MET A 1 78.51 43.49 48.38
C MET A 1 77.17 42.96 48.00
N VAL A 2 77.15 41.82 47.37
CA VAL A 2 75.84 41.14 47.04
C VAL A 2 76.16 39.67 47.15
N THR A 3 75.43 39.01 48.01
CA THR A 3 75.54 37.59 48.31
C THR A 3 74.66 36.76 47.33
N ALA A 4 75.24 35.71 46.73
CA ALA A 4 74.58 34.83 45.80
C ALA A 4 73.75 33.83 46.56
N ASN A 5 72.52 33.54 46.02
CA ASN A 5 71.61 32.56 46.47
C ASN A 5 71.66 31.38 45.49
N PRO A 6 71.87 30.10 45.93
CA PRO A 6 71.89 28.93 45.05
C PRO A 6 70.52 28.40 44.82
N GLN A 7 70.11 28.30 43.55
CA GLN A 7 68.85 27.66 43.09
C GLN A 7 68.84 26.18 43.33
N ARG A 8 67.87 25.71 44.03
CA ARG A 8 67.47 24.29 44.11
C ARG A 8 66.84 23.87 42.79
N ARG A 9 67.48 22.94 42.09
CA ARG A 9 66.84 22.23 40.96
C ARG A 9 65.91 21.19 41.53
N GLN A 10 64.59 21.37 41.32
CA GLN A 10 63.60 20.31 41.49
C GLN A 10 63.53 19.47 40.22
N VAL A 11 63.82 18.17 40.34
CA VAL A 11 63.65 17.19 39.28
C VAL A 11 62.20 16.72 39.32
N LEU A 12 61.40 17.16 38.37
CA LEU A 12 60.04 16.66 38.16
C LEU A 12 60.16 15.29 37.47
N SER A 13 59.91 14.21 38.22
CA SER A 13 59.73 12.87 37.68
C SER A 13 58.34 12.76 37.06
N TRP A 14 58.27 12.62 35.73
CA TRP A 14 57.06 12.31 35.00
C TRP A 14 56.67 10.87 35.21
N MET A 15 55.66 10.63 36.02
CA MET A 15 55.00 9.30 36.07
C MET A 15 54.13 9.18 34.83
N ALA A 16 54.51 8.33 33.89
CA ALA A 16 53.69 7.91 32.77
C ALA A 16 52.53 7.00 33.30
N VAL A 17 51.33 7.53 33.22
CA VAL A 17 50.09 6.73 33.46
C VAL A 17 49.76 5.99 32.17
N PRO A 18 49.72 4.64 32.15
CA PRO A 18 49.26 3.94 30.98
C PRO A 18 47.74 4.17 30.81
N ALA A 19 47.34 4.81 29.74
CA ALA A 19 45.94 4.88 29.34
C ALA A 19 45.46 3.50 28.90
N LEU A 20 44.71 2.82 29.76
CA LEU A 20 43.96 1.63 29.39
C LEU A 20 42.81 2.07 28.47
N LEU A 21 43.02 1.93 27.18
CA LEU A 21 41.92 2.00 26.18
C LEU A 21 41.06 0.74 26.39
N ALA A 22 39.99 0.88 27.18
CA ALA A 22 38.92 -0.09 27.24
C ALA A 22 38.24 -0.10 25.89
N ALA A 23 38.53 -1.10 25.05
CA ALA A 23 37.74 -1.36 23.84
C ALA A 23 36.35 -1.76 24.28
N LEU A 24 35.40 -0.80 24.21
CA LEU A 24 33.99 -1.12 24.32
C LEU A 24 33.62 -2.04 23.15
N PRO A 25 33.02 -3.22 23.41
CA PRO A 25 32.52 -4.03 22.31
C PRO A 25 31.48 -3.20 21.56
N TRP A 26 31.71 -3.03 20.26
CA TRP A 26 30.70 -2.54 19.33
C TRP A 26 29.55 -3.57 19.39
N GLN A 27 28.53 -3.26 20.17
CA GLN A 27 27.28 -3.97 20.04
C GLN A 27 26.79 -3.70 18.63
N ALA A 28 26.91 -4.72 17.76
CA ALA A 28 26.16 -4.75 16.52
C ALA A 28 24.71 -4.46 16.92
N ALA A 29 24.16 -3.35 16.45
CA ALA A 29 22.74 -3.10 16.57
C ALA A 29 22.07 -4.32 15.93
N ASP A 30 21.50 -5.20 16.74
CA ASP A 30 20.64 -6.25 16.29
C ASP A 30 19.66 -5.58 15.34
N ALA A 31 19.69 -5.98 14.07
CA ALA A 31 18.67 -5.63 13.12
C ALA A 31 17.36 -6.03 13.81
N ALA A 32 16.57 -5.04 14.21
CA ALA A 32 15.32 -5.26 14.89
C ALA A 32 14.53 -6.22 14.01
N ASP A 33 14.46 -7.47 14.45
CA ASP A 33 13.52 -8.44 13.93
C ASP A 33 12.15 -7.82 14.16
N THR A 34 11.61 -7.18 13.11
CA THR A 34 10.32 -6.53 13.19
C THR A 34 9.28 -7.63 13.32
N THR A 35 8.99 -7.99 14.55
CA THR A 35 8.01 -9.00 14.95
C THR A 35 6.58 -8.58 14.61
N GLU A 36 6.38 -7.35 14.11
CA GLU A 36 5.07 -6.88 13.68
C GLU A 36 4.64 -7.55 12.38
N SER A 37 3.43 -8.10 12.40
CA SER A 37 2.80 -8.69 11.21
C SER A 37 2.62 -7.63 10.14
N PRO A 38 3.08 -7.84 8.89
CA PRO A 38 2.89 -6.87 7.82
C PRO A 38 1.39 -6.69 7.53
N VAL A 39 0.99 -5.45 7.26
CA VAL A 39 -0.39 -5.11 6.94
C VAL A 39 -0.55 -4.94 5.43
N LEU A 40 -1.53 -5.64 4.86
CA LEU A 40 -2.06 -5.42 3.54
C LEU A 40 -3.38 -4.65 3.69
N MET A 41 -3.43 -3.43 3.18
CA MET A 41 -4.64 -2.61 3.23
C MET A 41 -5.29 -2.53 1.85
N VAL A 42 -6.60 -2.68 1.78
CA VAL A 42 -7.39 -2.43 0.57
C VAL A 42 -8.13 -1.10 0.75
N LEU A 43 -7.85 -0.14 -0.12
CA LEU A 43 -8.53 1.14 -0.23
C LEU A 43 -9.36 1.11 -1.51
N GLY A 44 -10.64 0.79 -1.38
CA GLY A 44 -11.53 0.58 -2.51
C GLY A 44 -12.91 1.17 -2.30
N ASP A 45 -13.79 0.85 -3.22
CA ASP A 45 -15.19 1.26 -3.19
C ASP A 45 -16.15 0.09 -2.88
N SER A 46 -17.36 0.10 -3.46
CA SER A 46 -18.39 -0.92 -3.24
C SER A 46 -17.95 -2.31 -3.71
N LEU A 47 -17.08 -2.42 -4.72
CA LEU A 47 -16.60 -3.68 -5.25
C LEU A 47 -15.69 -4.42 -4.26
N SER A 48 -15.06 -3.69 -3.36
CA SER A 48 -14.22 -4.21 -2.28
C SER A 48 -14.88 -4.19 -0.90
N ALA A 49 -16.00 -3.43 -0.73
CA ALA A 49 -16.71 -3.26 0.54
C ALA A 49 -17.86 -4.24 0.76
N GLU A 50 -17.95 -5.33 -0.01
CA GLU A 50 -19.00 -6.36 0.08
C GLU A 50 -20.43 -5.82 -0.14
N TYR A 51 -20.59 -4.80 -0.99
CA TYR A 51 -21.92 -4.24 -1.26
C TYR A 51 -22.91 -5.30 -1.78
N GLY A 52 -24.06 -5.42 -1.10
CA GLY A 52 -25.09 -6.40 -1.47
C GLY A 52 -24.76 -7.87 -1.20
N LEU A 53 -23.67 -8.16 -0.47
CA LEU A 53 -23.22 -9.51 -0.13
C LEU A 53 -23.40 -9.79 1.37
N LEU A 54 -23.39 -11.07 1.71
CA LEU A 54 -23.19 -11.47 3.10
C LEU A 54 -21.71 -11.22 3.50
N ARG A 55 -21.52 -10.93 4.77
CA ARG A 55 -20.18 -10.70 5.30
C ARG A 55 -19.28 -11.92 5.09
N GLY A 56 -18.12 -11.70 4.53
CA GLY A 56 -17.13 -12.75 4.27
C GLY A 56 -17.22 -13.39 2.91
N GLU A 57 -18.10 -12.91 2.01
CA GLU A 57 -18.24 -13.38 0.63
C GLU A 57 -17.44 -12.54 -0.37
N GLY A 58 -17.03 -11.32 0.01
CA GLY A 58 -16.26 -10.43 -0.85
C GLY A 58 -14.84 -10.90 -1.09
N TRP A 59 -14.26 -10.49 -2.22
CA TRP A 59 -12.91 -10.89 -2.62
C TRP A 59 -11.82 -10.52 -1.58
N VAL A 60 -11.99 -9.43 -0.83
CA VAL A 60 -11.05 -9.03 0.23
C VAL A 60 -11.11 -10.01 1.42
N ALA A 61 -12.30 -10.43 1.82
CA ALA A 61 -12.45 -11.45 2.86
C ALA A 61 -11.93 -12.83 2.41
N LEU A 62 -12.11 -13.15 1.12
CA LEU A 62 -11.53 -14.35 0.53
C LEU A 62 -10.00 -14.29 0.47
N LEU A 63 -9.44 -13.11 0.21
CA LEU A 63 -7.98 -12.87 0.29
C LEU A 63 -7.47 -13.10 1.70
N GLU A 64 -8.13 -12.56 2.72
CA GLU A 64 -7.76 -12.78 4.12
C GLU A 64 -7.75 -14.28 4.47
N LYS A 65 -8.80 -15.02 4.06
CA LYS A 65 -8.86 -16.49 4.25
C LYS A 65 -7.73 -17.21 3.52
N ARG A 66 -7.38 -16.80 2.30
CA ARG A 66 -6.26 -17.37 1.53
C ARG A 66 -4.93 -17.17 2.25
N LEU A 67 -4.65 -15.96 2.70
CA LEU A 67 -3.41 -15.65 3.42
C LEU A 67 -3.30 -16.42 4.74
N ALA A 68 -4.39 -16.50 5.50
CA ALA A 68 -4.42 -17.26 6.74
C ALA A 68 -4.22 -18.77 6.55
N GLY A 69 -4.60 -19.31 5.39
CA GLY A 69 -4.44 -20.73 5.03
C GLY A 69 -3.05 -21.09 4.49
N ASP A 70 -2.20 -20.12 4.19
CA ASP A 70 -0.85 -20.32 3.65
C ASP A 70 0.19 -20.05 4.74
N ALA A 71 0.96 -21.08 5.12
CA ALA A 71 1.96 -20.98 6.19
C ALA A 71 3.01 -19.88 5.97
N ALA A 72 3.38 -19.59 4.70
CA ALA A 72 4.36 -18.56 4.36
C ALA A 72 3.77 -17.15 4.42
N LEU A 73 2.46 -17.02 4.26
CA LEU A 73 1.75 -15.74 4.14
C LEU A 73 0.85 -15.44 5.35
N SER A 74 0.64 -16.39 6.26
CA SER A 74 -0.28 -16.28 7.41
C SER A 74 0.06 -15.14 8.38
N ARG A 75 1.28 -14.59 8.30
CA ARG A 75 1.68 -13.41 9.07
C ARG A 75 1.04 -12.10 8.59
N TRP A 76 0.54 -12.05 7.35
CA TRP A 76 -0.09 -10.86 6.80
C TRP A 76 -1.46 -10.61 7.42
N LYS A 77 -1.68 -9.38 7.85
CA LYS A 77 -3.00 -8.91 8.30
C LYS A 77 -3.66 -8.12 7.19
N VAL A 78 -4.92 -8.44 6.90
CA VAL A 78 -5.71 -7.70 5.91
C VAL A 78 -6.55 -6.63 6.60
N VAL A 79 -6.48 -5.40 6.10
CA VAL A 79 -7.33 -4.29 6.52
C VAL A 79 -8.16 -3.85 5.32
N ASN A 80 -9.46 -4.08 5.37
CA ASN A 80 -10.38 -3.56 4.36
C ASN A 80 -10.85 -2.15 4.77
N ALA A 81 -10.29 -1.12 4.13
CA ALA A 81 -10.63 0.28 4.33
C ALA A 81 -11.56 0.82 3.22
N SER A 82 -12.23 -0.07 2.48
CA SER A 82 -13.11 0.29 1.36
C SER A 82 -14.45 0.85 1.85
N ILE A 83 -15.00 1.81 1.12
CA ILE A 83 -16.29 2.44 1.41
C ILE A 83 -17.12 2.47 0.12
N SER A 84 -18.35 1.92 0.17
CA SER A 84 -19.26 1.96 -0.98
C SER A 84 -19.50 3.37 -1.48
N GLY A 85 -19.40 3.57 -2.80
CA GLY A 85 -19.58 4.87 -3.44
C GLY A 85 -18.37 5.79 -3.37
N GLU A 86 -17.23 5.33 -2.84
CA GLU A 86 -16.02 6.13 -2.70
C GLU A 86 -15.44 6.54 -4.06
N THR A 87 -14.95 7.77 -4.12
CA THR A 87 -14.25 8.33 -5.29
C THR A 87 -12.74 8.39 -5.04
N THR A 88 -11.98 8.65 -6.10
CA THR A 88 -10.53 8.89 -5.94
C THR A 88 -10.23 10.08 -5.03
N ALA A 89 -11.08 11.12 -5.03
CA ALA A 89 -10.92 12.28 -4.15
C ALA A 89 -11.17 11.93 -2.68
N GLY A 90 -12.22 11.14 -2.39
CA GLY A 90 -12.53 10.71 -1.03
C GLY A 90 -11.47 9.76 -0.48
N GLY A 91 -11.02 8.78 -1.28
CA GLY A 91 -9.94 7.89 -0.92
C GLY A 91 -8.65 8.65 -0.60
N LEU A 92 -8.27 9.61 -1.44
CA LEU A 92 -7.09 10.46 -1.21
C LEU A 92 -7.20 11.27 0.10
N ALA A 93 -8.37 11.79 0.41
CA ALA A 93 -8.58 12.57 1.63
C ALA A 93 -8.43 11.74 2.91
N ARG A 94 -8.84 10.46 2.88
CA ARG A 94 -8.74 9.53 4.04
C ARG A 94 -7.38 8.87 4.19
N LEU A 95 -6.65 8.70 3.09
CA LEU A 95 -5.42 7.90 3.04
C LEU A 95 -4.37 8.30 4.07
N PRO A 96 -4.07 9.60 4.34
CA PRO A 96 -3.04 9.97 5.32
C PRO A 96 -3.31 9.42 6.72
N GLN A 97 -4.56 9.49 7.17
CA GLN A 97 -4.97 8.95 8.48
C GLN A 97 -4.84 7.43 8.51
N LEU A 98 -5.26 6.74 7.43
CA LEU A 98 -5.18 5.29 7.32
C LEU A 98 -3.71 4.80 7.32
N LEU A 99 -2.81 5.50 6.61
CA LEU A 99 -1.39 5.20 6.61
C LEU A 99 -0.77 5.34 8.00
N GLN A 100 -1.13 6.40 8.72
CA GLN A 100 -0.66 6.61 10.10
C GLN A 100 -1.18 5.53 11.05
N GLN A 101 -2.46 5.16 10.94
CA GLN A 101 -3.13 4.20 11.83
C GLN A 101 -2.66 2.77 11.61
N HIS A 102 -2.52 2.34 10.35
CA HIS A 102 -2.30 0.94 10.00
C HIS A 102 -0.86 0.63 9.57
N ARG A 103 -0.07 1.64 9.20
CA ARG A 103 1.32 1.49 8.70
C ARG A 103 1.45 0.33 7.69
N PRO A 104 0.62 0.32 6.62
CA PRO A 104 0.57 -0.82 5.73
C PRO A 104 1.89 -1.00 4.97
N ALA A 105 2.37 -2.23 4.90
CA ALA A 105 3.48 -2.61 4.04
C ALA A 105 3.06 -2.65 2.56
N LEU A 106 1.76 -2.89 2.31
CA LEU A 106 1.19 -2.99 0.97
C LEU A 106 -0.22 -2.40 0.96
N VAL A 107 -0.52 -1.54 -0.03
CA VAL A 107 -1.85 -0.95 -0.24
C VAL A 107 -2.35 -1.30 -1.63
N VAL A 108 -3.51 -1.95 -1.69
CA VAL A 108 -4.24 -2.16 -2.94
C VAL A 108 -5.21 -0.99 -3.10
N ILE A 109 -5.08 -0.22 -4.19
CA ILE A 109 -5.93 0.94 -4.50
C ILE A 109 -6.90 0.54 -5.62
N GLU A 110 -8.16 0.37 -5.26
CA GLU A 110 -9.26 -0.02 -6.14
C GLU A 110 -10.32 1.10 -6.14
N LEU A 111 -10.05 2.18 -6.88
CA LEU A 111 -10.87 3.38 -6.96
C LEU A 111 -10.87 3.97 -8.37
N GLY A 112 -11.92 4.72 -8.71
CA GLY A 112 -12.06 5.42 -9.98
C GLY A 112 -13.34 5.06 -10.71
N GLY A 113 -13.95 3.91 -10.41
CA GLY A 113 -15.24 3.51 -10.97
C GLY A 113 -16.32 4.55 -10.69
N ASN A 114 -16.45 5.01 -9.45
CA ASN A 114 -17.41 6.04 -9.06
C ASN A 114 -17.13 7.41 -9.67
N ASP A 115 -15.86 7.75 -9.93
CA ASP A 115 -15.50 8.96 -10.65
C ASP A 115 -16.06 8.92 -12.07
N ALA A 116 -15.88 7.80 -12.77
CA ALA A 116 -16.40 7.59 -14.11
C ALA A 116 -17.92 7.60 -14.15
N LEU A 117 -18.59 6.86 -13.27
CA LEU A 117 -20.05 6.77 -13.18
C LEU A 117 -20.70 8.15 -12.92
N ARG A 118 -20.01 9.04 -12.21
CA ARG A 118 -20.45 10.40 -11.92
C ARG A 118 -20.00 11.45 -12.95
N GLY A 119 -19.29 11.03 -14.00
CA GLY A 119 -18.77 11.93 -15.03
C GLY A 119 -17.72 12.92 -14.53
N LEU A 120 -16.98 12.56 -13.47
CA LEU A 120 -15.91 13.42 -12.95
C LEU A 120 -14.73 13.49 -13.93
N PRO A 121 -13.97 14.60 -13.94
CA PRO A 121 -12.85 14.76 -14.86
C PRO A 121 -11.76 13.72 -14.65
N LEU A 122 -11.48 12.87 -15.66
CA LEU A 122 -10.48 11.81 -15.58
C LEU A 122 -9.05 12.32 -15.25
N LYS A 123 -8.78 13.59 -15.61
CA LYS A 123 -7.51 14.24 -15.21
C LYS A 123 -7.40 14.38 -13.70
N ALA A 124 -8.50 14.71 -13.02
CA ALA A 124 -8.52 14.80 -11.56
C ALA A 124 -8.34 13.42 -10.93
N SER A 125 -9.07 12.41 -11.41
CA SER A 125 -8.95 11.02 -10.95
C SER A 125 -7.53 10.48 -11.14
N THR A 126 -6.90 10.74 -12.30
CA THR A 126 -5.50 10.38 -12.57
C THR A 126 -4.54 11.02 -11.55
N ASN A 127 -4.73 12.30 -11.26
CA ASN A 127 -3.89 13.01 -10.28
C ASN A 127 -4.09 12.46 -8.86
N ASN A 128 -5.32 12.16 -8.48
CA ASN A 128 -5.64 11.60 -7.17
C ASN A 128 -5.01 10.22 -6.99
N LEU A 129 -5.13 9.33 -8.00
CA LEU A 129 -4.49 8.01 -7.99
C LEU A 129 -2.97 8.12 -7.84
N ARG A 130 -2.33 9.02 -8.60
CA ARG A 130 -0.88 9.25 -8.48
C ARG A 130 -0.51 9.72 -7.07
N GLN A 131 -1.21 10.72 -6.53
CA GLN A 131 -0.96 11.22 -5.19
C GLN A 131 -1.15 10.15 -4.10
N MET A 132 -2.13 9.26 -4.27
CA MET A 132 -2.30 8.12 -3.35
C MET A 132 -1.11 7.18 -3.40
N VAL A 133 -0.64 6.79 -4.59
CA VAL A 133 0.56 5.95 -4.74
C VAL A 133 1.79 6.64 -4.14
N ASP A 134 2.01 7.91 -4.45
CA ASP A 134 3.13 8.69 -3.90
C ASP A 134 3.08 8.74 -2.37
N ALA A 135 1.89 8.91 -1.78
CA ALA A 135 1.71 8.94 -0.33
C ALA A 135 2.04 7.59 0.32
N VAL A 136 1.60 6.47 -0.29
CA VAL A 136 1.94 5.12 0.17
C VAL A 136 3.45 4.88 0.13
N GLN A 137 4.10 5.22 -1.00
CA GLN A 137 5.54 5.03 -1.17
C GLN A 137 6.35 5.90 -0.21
N LYS A 138 5.94 7.15 0.02
CA LYS A 138 6.56 8.05 1.01
C LYS A 138 6.42 7.52 2.45
N ALA A 139 5.36 6.80 2.73
CA ALA A 139 5.15 6.14 4.03
C ALA A 139 5.94 4.83 4.18
N GLY A 140 6.74 4.43 3.17
CA GLY A 140 7.52 3.19 3.16
C GLY A 140 6.76 1.95 2.71
N GLY A 141 5.49 2.09 2.31
CA GLY A 141 4.68 1.00 1.77
C GLY A 141 4.83 0.83 0.26
N ARG A 142 4.30 -0.27 -0.27
CA ARG A 142 4.15 -0.52 -1.70
C ARG A 142 2.69 -0.34 -2.11
N ALA A 143 2.43 0.16 -3.32
CA ALA A 143 1.09 0.29 -3.85
C ALA A 143 0.87 -0.68 -5.02
N VAL A 144 -0.31 -1.28 -5.10
CA VAL A 144 -0.82 -2.02 -6.25
C VAL A 144 -2.08 -1.31 -6.72
N LEU A 145 -2.12 -0.94 -7.98
CA LEU A 145 -3.31 -0.34 -8.60
C LEU A 145 -4.22 -1.43 -9.15
N VAL A 146 -5.52 -1.23 -9.01
CA VAL A 146 -6.54 -2.08 -9.62
C VAL A 146 -7.34 -1.25 -10.62
N GLY A 147 -7.22 -1.61 -11.89
CA GLY A 147 -7.91 -0.96 -13.00
C GLY A 147 -9.36 -1.43 -13.15
N MET A 148 -10.15 -0.57 -13.78
CA MET A 148 -11.54 -0.80 -14.11
C MET A 148 -11.83 -0.41 -15.55
N GLN A 149 -12.93 -0.91 -16.06
CA GLN A 149 -13.52 -0.50 -17.34
C GLN A 149 -14.90 0.11 -17.11
N VAL A 150 -15.33 0.97 -18.01
CA VAL A 150 -16.68 1.50 -18.01
C VAL A 150 -17.55 0.77 -19.03
N PRO A 151 -18.87 0.68 -18.81
CA PRO A 151 -19.78 0.08 -19.77
C PRO A 151 -19.69 0.72 -21.16
N PRO A 152 -19.99 -0.03 -22.25
CA PRO A 152 -19.82 0.45 -23.63
C PRO A 152 -20.62 1.72 -23.98
N ASN A 153 -21.72 1.97 -23.27
CA ASN A 153 -22.57 3.16 -23.46
C ASN A 153 -21.89 4.49 -23.11
N TYR A 154 -20.73 4.47 -22.43
CA TYR A 154 -19.91 5.68 -22.21
C TYR A 154 -19.14 6.13 -23.47
N GLY A 155 -19.15 5.31 -24.50
CA GLY A 155 -18.47 5.55 -25.76
C GLY A 155 -16.99 5.19 -25.76
N PRO A 156 -16.46 4.77 -26.94
CA PRO A 156 -15.13 4.14 -27.01
C PRO A 156 -13.98 5.10 -26.69
N ALA A 157 -14.13 6.39 -26.94
CA ALA A 157 -13.08 7.37 -26.64
C ALA A 157 -12.89 7.53 -25.13
N TYR A 158 -13.99 7.65 -24.38
CA TYR A 158 -13.97 7.77 -22.93
C TYR A 158 -13.48 6.49 -22.28
N ALA A 159 -14.00 5.32 -22.70
CA ALA A 159 -13.58 4.03 -22.18
C ALA A 159 -12.05 3.83 -22.29
N ARG A 160 -11.48 4.06 -23.48
CA ARG A 160 -10.02 3.99 -23.67
C ARG A 160 -9.25 5.00 -22.83
N GLN A 161 -9.80 6.19 -22.60
CA GLN A 161 -9.14 7.21 -21.77
C GLN A 161 -9.17 6.81 -20.30
N PHE A 162 -10.27 6.23 -19.84
CA PHE A 162 -10.44 5.73 -18.48
C PHE A 162 -9.47 4.57 -18.18
N GLU A 163 -9.39 3.55 -19.02
CA GLU A 163 -8.43 2.44 -18.88
C GLU A 163 -6.98 2.92 -18.88
N ARG A 164 -6.64 3.83 -19.82
CA ARG A 164 -5.26 4.36 -19.90
C ARG A 164 -4.85 5.16 -18.67
N MET A 165 -5.80 5.70 -17.91
CA MET A 165 -5.52 6.42 -16.68
C MET A 165 -4.77 5.56 -15.67
N PHE A 166 -5.21 4.33 -15.45
CA PHE A 166 -4.57 3.41 -14.51
C PHE A 166 -3.18 3.00 -14.97
N ARG A 167 -3.03 2.62 -16.24
CA ARG A 167 -1.73 2.25 -16.82
C ARG A 167 -0.74 3.41 -16.75
N LYS A 168 -1.19 4.61 -17.10
CA LYS A 168 -0.35 5.81 -17.00
C LYS A 168 0.19 6.03 -15.59
N VAL A 169 -0.66 5.93 -14.56
CA VAL A 169 -0.22 6.09 -13.17
C VAL A 169 0.72 4.96 -12.77
N ALA A 170 0.40 3.71 -13.13
CA ALA A 170 1.25 2.56 -12.84
C ALA A 170 2.66 2.72 -13.43
N ASP A 171 2.76 3.12 -14.70
CA ASP A 171 4.03 3.33 -15.41
C ASP A 171 4.84 4.48 -14.77
N GLU A 172 4.19 5.62 -14.49
CA GLU A 172 4.82 6.81 -13.88
C GLU A 172 5.35 6.54 -12.48
N THR A 173 4.64 5.71 -11.69
CA THR A 173 4.98 5.42 -10.29
C THR A 173 5.71 4.08 -10.10
N ARG A 174 5.91 3.32 -11.20
CA ARG A 174 6.47 1.96 -11.18
C ARG A 174 5.71 1.02 -10.24
N SER A 175 4.39 1.18 -10.19
CA SER A 175 3.52 0.34 -9.36
C SER A 175 2.93 -0.81 -10.17
N PRO A 176 2.82 -2.01 -9.60
CA PRO A 176 2.08 -3.10 -10.22
C PRO A 176 0.63 -2.69 -10.50
N LEU A 177 0.09 -3.20 -11.61
CA LEU A 177 -1.28 -2.93 -12.05
C LEU A 177 -2.01 -4.24 -12.33
N VAL A 178 -3.16 -4.42 -11.68
CA VAL A 178 -4.22 -5.34 -12.13
C VAL A 178 -4.98 -4.62 -13.23
N PRO A 179 -4.93 -5.03 -14.49
CA PRO A 179 -5.48 -4.23 -15.60
C PRO A 179 -6.99 -4.03 -15.52
N PHE A 180 -7.72 -5.08 -15.11
CA PHE A 180 -9.18 -5.04 -15.01
C PHE A 180 -9.66 -6.00 -13.91
N LEU A 181 -10.34 -5.49 -12.89
CA LEU A 181 -10.81 -6.28 -11.74
C LEU A 181 -11.80 -7.39 -12.12
N LEU A 182 -12.66 -7.12 -13.12
CA LEU A 182 -13.75 -8.02 -13.54
C LEU A 182 -13.37 -8.84 -14.78
N GLU A 183 -12.08 -9.11 -14.96
CA GLU A 183 -11.53 -9.84 -16.11
C GLU A 183 -12.22 -11.21 -16.27
N GLY A 184 -12.66 -11.51 -17.50
CA GLY A 184 -13.28 -12.77 -17.89
C GLY A 184 -14.76 -12.93 -17.52
N PHE A 185 -15.40 -11.89 -16.93
CA PHE A 185 -16.84 -11.91 -16.70
C PHE A 185 -17.52 -10.52 -16.72
N GLY A 186 -16.76 -9.45 -16.86
CA GLY A 186 -17.28 -8.09 -16.75
C GLY A 186 -18.29 -7.67 -17.82
N ASP A 187 -18.39 -8.41 -18.93
CA ASP A 187 -19.33 -8.22 -20.04
C ASP A 187 -20.56 -9.15 -19.96
N ASP A 188 -20.62 -10.09 -19.02
CA ASP A 188 -21.75 -11.02 -18.86
C ASP A 188 -22.66 -10.59 -17.68
N PRO A 189 -23.88 -10.05 -17.98
CA PRO A 189 -24.81 -9.59 -16.95
C PRO A 189 -25.21 -10.66 -15.92
N ALA A 190 -25.07 -11.94 -16.27
CA ALA A 190 -25.40 -13.02 -15.35
C ALA A 190 -24.55 -13.04 -14.07
N TRP A 191 -23.39 -12.41 -14.07
CA TRP A 191 -22.51 -12.33 -12.91
C TRP A 191 -22.81 -11.17 -11.96
N PHE A 192 -23.74 -10.31 -12.35
CA PHE A 192 -24.04 -9.09 -11.59
C PHE A 192 -25.35 -9.21 -10.79
N GLN A 193 -25.45 -8.38 -9.78
CA GLN A 193 -26.67 -8.14 -9.03
C GLN A 193 -27.73 -7.46 -9.95
N PRO A 194 -28.99 -7.35 -9.53
CA PRO A 194 -30.03 -6.73 -10.36
C PRO A 194 -29.76 -5.29 -10.83
N ASP A 195 -28.81 -4.61 -10.16
CA ASP A 195 -28.40 -3.24 -10.54
C ASP A 195 -27.45 -3.23 -11.76
N GLY A 196 -26.93 -4.38 -12.20
CA GLY A 196 -26.04 -4.50 -13.35
C GLY A 196 -24.65 -3.88 -13.14
N ILE A 197 -24.31 -3.51 -11.91
CA ILE A 197 -23.04 -2.86 -11.55
C ILE A 197 -22.22 -3.73 -10.59
N HIS A 198 -22.84 -4.24 -9.55
CA HIS A 198 -22.15 -4.96 -8.49
C HIS A 198 -22.15 -6.47 -8.77
N PRO A 199 -20.96 -7.12 -8.72
CA PRO A 199 -20.87 -8.57 -8.89
C PRO A 199 -21.64 -9.34 -7.80
N GLN A 200 -22.19 -10.49 -8.16
CA GLN A 200 -22.78 -11.44 -7.21
C GLN A 200 -21.67 -12.16 -6.42
N ALA A 201 -21.99 -12.75 -5.27
CA ALA A 201 -21.03 -13.49 -4.42
C ALA A 201 -20.19 -14.50 -5.21
N ARG A 202 -20.78 -15.24 -6.17
CA ARG A 202 -20.08 -16.22 -7.01
C ARG A 202 -18.99 -15.62 -7.91
N ALA A 203 -18.98 -14.31 -8.15
CA ALA A 203 -17.96 -13.63 -8.94
C ALA A 203 -16.69 -13.31 -8.12
N HIS A 204 -16.82 -13.13 -6.82
CA HIS A 204 -15.72 -12.67 -5.96
C HIS A 204 -14.51 -13.62 -5.89
N PRO A 205 -14.64 -14.95 -5.98
CA PRO A 205 -13.49 -15.82 -6.16
C PRO A 205 -12.68 -15.52 -7.44
N ARG A 206 -13.35 -15.16 -8.55
CA ARG A 206 -12.65 -14.74 -9.79
C ARG A 206 -11.95 -13.41 -9.62
N MET A 207 -12.61 -12.44 -8.99
CA MET A 207 -11.97 -11.15 -8.66
C MET A 207 -10.71 -11.37 -7.81
N LEU A 208 -10.78 -12.26 -6.82
CA LEU A 208 -9.60 -12.62 -6.03
C LEU A 208 -8.49 -13.20 -6.92
N GLU A 209 -8.76 -14.14 -7.81
CA GLU A 209 -7.73 -14.71 -8.70
C GLU A 209 -7.10 -13.63 -9.60
N THR A 210 -7.92 -12.72 -10.14
CA THR A 210 -7.46 -11.59 -10.94
C THR A 210 -6.48 -10.70 -10.17
N VAL A 211 -6.83 -10.33 -8.94
CA VAL A 211 -5.96 -9.53 -8.07
C VAL A 211 -4.74 -10.32 -7.63
N TRP A 212 -4.91 -11.59 -7.27
CA TRP A 212 -3.86 -12.46 -6.78
C TRP A 212 -2.73 -12.68 -7.78
N ALA A 213 -3.05 -12.75 -9.08
CA ALA A 213 -2.06 -12.91 -10.14
C ALA A 213 -0.94 -11.86 -10.09
N VAL A 214 -1.27 -10.64 -9.63
CA VAL A 214 -0.33 -9.52 -9.49
C VAL A 214 0.13 -9.33 -8.04
N LEU A 215 -0.78 -9.52 -7.09
CA LEU A 215 -0.55 -9.19 -5.68
C LEU A 215 0.52 -10.09 -5.04
N LYS A 216 0.55 -11.39 -5.36
CA LYS A 216 1.52 -12.36 -4.81
C LYS A 216 2.97 -11.96 -5.06
N ASP A 217 3.27 -11.33 -6.20
CA ASP A 217 4.62 -10.90 -6.57
C ASP A 217 4.99 -9.56 -5.89
N ALA A 218 4.00 -8.88 -5.31
CA ALA A 218 4.19 -7.65 -4.56
C ALA A 218 4.31 -7.89 -3.04
N MET A 219 4.07 -9.08 -2.54
CA MET A 219 4.18 -9.46 -1.14
C MET A 219 5.59 -9.93 -0.80
#